data_77ff87c3bfd9f1a4d7b13f20ceb19d03
#
_entry.id   77ff87c3bfd9f1a4d7b13f20ceb19d03
#
_cell.length_a   1.000
_cell.length_b   1.000
_cell.length_c   1.000
_cell.angle_alpha   90.00
_cell.angle_beta   90.00
_cell.angle_gamma   90.00
#
_symmetry.space_group_name_H-M   'P 1'
#
loop_
_entity.id
_entity.type
_entity.pdbx_description
1 polymer ?
#
loop_
_entity_poly.entity_id
_entity_poly.type
_entity_poly.pdbx_seq_one_letter_code
_entity_poly.pdbx_strand_id
1 'polypeptide(L)'
;MSRGVISCAVLLCALPAQGAMTVLPPAVADALTQIDTPPQKSTLNEMFATPDAALENLRLIALDPMVEFGAQLRAIRALPTYCPAAPQPCSATIHTTLVALIDAYERSPHSPLDVLRLRAAVEALGVTRAGTSSDVAELSPLLGDPSRDVRATVAQALRNLCNAEAIEPLRARLQIEQVEQVRAALTAALRDLRQCP
;
A
#
# COMPACT_ATOMS: atom_id res chain seq x y z
N MET A 1 -39.52 37.64 -38.81
CA MET A 1 -38.99 38.10 -37.52
C MET A 1 -39.00 36.92 -36.57
N SER A 2 -37.90 36.17 -36.50
CA SER A 2 -37.78 34.97 -35.64
C SER A 2 -36.82 35.29 -34.50
N ARG A 3 -37.31 35.26 -33.27
CA ARG A 3 -36.54 35.49 -32.06
C ARG A 3 -35.92 34.16 -31.62
N GLY A 4 -34.58 34.04 -31.78
CA GLY A 4 -33.82 32.94 -31.19
C GLY A 4 -33.70 33.07 -29.67
N VAL A 5 -34.13 32.06 -28.97
CA VAL A 5 -33.95 31.91 -27.53
C VAL A 5 -32.57 31.30 -27.29
N ILE A 6 -31.65 32.08 -26.73
CA ILE A 6 -30.34 31.60 -26.30
C ILE A 6 -30.54 30.94 -24.93
N SER A 7 -30.46 29.61 -24.90
CA SER A 7 -30.50 28.82 -23.68
C SER A 7 -29.11 28.86 -23.04
N CYS A 8 -28.99 29.59 -21.93
CA CYS A 8 -27.77 29.65 -21.14
C CYS A 8 -27.70 28.39 -20.25
N ALA A 9 -26.89 27.40 -20.68
CA ALA A 9 -26.61 26.21 -19.84
C ALA A 9 -25.68 26.65 -18.70
N VAL A 10 -26.23 26.69 -17.50
CA VAL A 10 -25.44 26.88 -16.26
C VAL A 10 -24.65 25.61 -16.02
N LEU A 11 -23.33 25.65 -16.30
CA LEU A 11 -22.38 24.62 -15.89
C LEU A 11 -22.24 24.72 -14.36
N LEU A 12 -22.94 23.86 -13.63
CA LEU A 12 -22.62 23.62 -12.22
C LEU A 12 -21.24 22.93 -12.17
N CYS A 13 -20.19 23.71 -11.92
CA CYS A 13 -18.93 23.17 -11.44
C CYS A 13 -19.17 22.55 -10.07
N ALA A 14 -19.28 21.22 -10.02
CA ALA A 14 -19.21 20.50 -8.76
C ALA A 14 -17.81 20.75 -8.17
N LEU A 15 -17.74 21.61 -7.14
CA LEU A 15 -16.57 21.73 -6.29
C LEU A 15 -16.30 20.34 -5.70
N PRO A 16 -15.04 19.85 -5.71
CA PRO A 16 -14.74 18.63 -5.00
C PRO A 16 -15.13 18.84 -3.54
N ALA A 17 -15.95 17.94 -3.00
CA ALA A 17 -16.27 17.91 -1.58
C ALA A 17 -14.92 17.88 -0.83
N GLN A 18 -14.60 18.96 -0.13
CA GLN A 18 -13.46 18.99 0.79
C GLN A 18 -13.75 17.87 1.79
N GLY A 19 -12.99 16.77 1.69
CA GLY A 19 -13.14 15.63 2.57
C GLY A 19 -13.06 16.13 4.02
N ALA A 20 -14.11 15.88 4.78
CA ALA A 20 -14.09 16.15 6.21
C ALA A 20 -12.91 15.35 6.80
N MET A 21 -12.06 16.01 7.57
CA MET A 21 -10.95 15.39 8.27
C MET A 21 -11.48 14.18 9.05
N THR A 22 -10.94 13.00 8.78
CA THR A 22 -11.35 11.78 9.48
C THR A 22 -10.92 11.89 10.94
N VAL A 23 -11.86 12.24 11.82
CA VAL A 23 -11.60 12.25 13.26
C VAL A 23 -11.65 10.82 13.76
N LEU A 24 -10.48 10.27 14.10
CA LEU A 24 -10.40 8.94 14.67
C LEU A 24 -11.03 8.93 16.07
N PRO A 25 -11.88 7.93 16.38
CA PRO A 25 -12.28 7.70 17.76
C PRO A 25 -11.05 7.54 18.66
N PRO A 26 -11.03 8.10 19.88
CA PRO A 26 -9.84 8.08 20.74
C PRO A 26 -9.23 6.68 20.93
N ALA A 27 -10.05 5.65 21.15
CA ALA A 27 -9.57 4.28 21.29
C ALA A 27 -8.87 3.75 20.05
N VAL A 28 -9.32 4.14 18.86
CA VAL A 28 -8.70 3.77 17.57
C VAL A 28 -7.38 4.52 17.38
N ALA A 29 -7.36 5.82 17.71
CA ALA A 29 -6.15 6.61 17.68
C ALA A 29 -5.09 6.02 18.63
N ASP A 30 -5.46 5.70 19.86
CA ASP A 30 -4.56 5.09 20.83
C ASP A 30 -4.00 3.75 20.34
N ALA A 31 -4.84 2.87 19.81
CA ALA A 31 -4.39 1.57 19.27
C ALA A 31 -3.46 1.72 18.07
N LEU A 32 -3.73 2.69 17.20
CA LEU A 32 -2.92 2.95 16.02
C LEU A 32 -1.69 3.82 16.31
N THR A 33 -1.52 4.38 17.49
CA THR A 33 -0.34 5.18 17.88
C THR A 33 0.61 4.47 18.84
N GLN A 34 0.26 3.29 19.36
CA GLN A 34 1.17 2.49 20.18
C GLN A 34 2.45 2.15 19.44
N ILE A 35 3.59 2.41 20.07
CA ILE A 35 4.91 2.34 19.41
C ILE A 35 5.40 0.89 19.24
N ASP A 36 5.11 0.03 20.20
CA ASP A 36 5.83 -1.25 20.34
C ASP A 36 5.14 -2.45 19.66
N THR A 37 3.85 -2.38 19.34
CA THR A 37 3.14 -3.53 18.79
C THR A 37 2.08 -3.09 17.78
N PRO A 38 2.08 -3.66 16.57
CA PRO A 38 0.97 -3.46 15.64
C PRO A 38 -0.33 -3.95 16.29
N PRO A 39 -1.46 -3.22 16.12
CA PRO A 39 -2.73 -3.64 16.69
C PRO A 39 -3.12 -5.01 16.13
N GLN A 40 -3.51 -5.92 17.02
CA GLN A 40 -3.98 -7.24 16.60
C GLN A 40 -5.38 -7.13 15.98
N LYS A 41 -5.68 -8.04 15.04
CA LYS A 41 -6.99 -8.10 14.38
C LYS A 41 -8.15 -8.20 15.37
N SER A 42 -8.01 -8.96 16.46
CA SER A 42 -9.02 -9.06 17.52
C SER A 42 -9.33 -7.69 18.14
N THR A 43 -8.29 -6.96 18.52
CA THR A 43 -8.41 -5.61 19.11
C THR A 43 -9.08 -4.63 18.14
N LEU A 44 -8.71 -4.66 16.87
CA LEU A 44 -9.35 -3.84 15.83
C LEU A 44 -10.82 -4.22 15.64
N ASN A 45 -11.16 -5.50 15.64
CA ASN A 45 -12.54 -5.95 15.50
C ASN A 45 -13.43 -5.55 16.71
N GLU A 46 -12.86 -5.52 17.92
CA GLU A 46 -13.56 -5.04 19.11
C GLU A 46 -13.87 -3.55 19.07
N MET A 47 -13.02 -2.76 18.40
CA MET A 47 -13.22 -1.32 18.24
C MET A 47 -14.28 -0.96 17.19
N PHE A 48 -14.43 -1.82 16.19
CA PHE A 48 -15.35 -1.62 15.08
C PHE A 48 -16.37 -2.76 15.06
N ALA A 49 -17.57 -2.56 15.37
CA ALA A 49 -18.66 -3.52 15.53
C ALA A 49 -18.57 -4.85 14.73
N THR A 50 -17.91 -4.87 13.59
CA THR A 50 -17.68 -6.07 12.73
C THR A 50 -16.30 -6.05 12.09
N PRO A 51 -15.76 -7.23 11.68
CA PRO A 51 -14.50 -7.29 10.92
C PRO A 51 -14.53 -6.50 9.60
N ASP A 52 -15.67 -6.46 8.92
CA ASP A 52 -15.82 -5.71 7.66
C ASP A 52 -15.79 -4.19 7.93
N ALA A 53 -16.43 -3.74 9.00
CA ALA A 53 -16.35 -2.34 9.43
C ALA A 53 -14.92 -1.98 9.84
N ALA A 54 -14.19 -2.87 10.52
CA ALA A 54 -12.80 -2.66 10.89
C ALA A 54 -11.91 -2.52 9.63
N LEU A 55 -12.06 -3.40 8.66
CA LEU A 55 -11.34 -3.34 7.39
C LEU A 55 -11.62 -2.04 6.64
N GLU A 56 -12.89 -1.64 6.52
CA GLU A 56 -13.26 -0.40 5.82
C GLU A 56 -12.69 0.84 6.52
N ASN A 57 -12.74 0.91 7.84
CA ASN A 57 -12.15 2.02 8.58
C ASN A 57 -10.62 2.06 8.44
N LEU A 58 -9.92 0.91 8.50
CA LEU A 58 -8.48 0.85 8.23
C LEU A 58 -8.14 1.36 6.83
N ARG A 59 -8.95 1.00 5.84
CA ARG A 59 -8.80 1.46 4.46
C ARG A 59 -8.94 2.99 4.37
N LEU A 60 -9.97 3.55 5.00
CA LEU A 60 -10.19 5.00 5.03
C LEU A 60 -9.03 5.72 5.73
N ILE A 61 -8.56 5.21 6.87
CA ILE A 61 -7.41 5.75 7.60
C ILE A 61 -6.13 5.70 6.74
N ALA A 62 -5.90 4.58 6.05
CA ALA A 62 -4.73 4.41 5.21
C ALA A 62 -4.68 5.40 4.03
N LEU A 63 -5.85 5.76 3.48
CA LEU A 63 -5.97 6.63 2.31
C LEU A 63 -6.12 8.12 2.65
N ASP A 64 -6.46 8.49 3.88
CA ASP A 64 -6.69 9.88 4.26
C ASP A 64 -5.38 10.58 4.63
N PRO A 65 -4.90 11.54 3.81
CA PRO A 65 -3.65 12.27 4.07
C PRO A 65 -3.74 13.19 5.30
N MET A 66 -4.93 13.44 5.84
CA MET A 66 -5.16 14.30 6.99
C MET A 66 -5.07 13.55 8.33
N VAL A 67 -5.06 12.22 8.30
CA VAL A 67 -4.86 11.40 9.49
C VAL A 67 -3.41 11.50 9.96
N GLU A 68 -3.20 11.42 11.28
CA GLU A 68 -1.86 11.39 11.86
C GLU A 68 -1.01 10.29 11.20
N PHE A 69 0.21 10.65 10.84
CA PHE A 69 1.07 9.85 9.98
C PHE A 69 1.38 8.44 10.54
N GLY A 70 1.63 8.35 11.86
CA GLY A 70 1.90 7.06 12.50
C GLY A 70 0.68 6.13 12.46
N ALA A 71 -0.52 6.67 12.70
CA ALA A 71 -1.77 5.93 12.59
C ALA A 71 -2.02 5.45 11.16
N GLN A 72 -1.72 6.29 10.16
CA GLN A 72 -1.83 5.94 8.75
C GLN A 72 -0.91 4.76 8.39
N LEU A 73 0.37 4.81 8.78
CA LEU A 73 1.32 3.72 8.52
C LEU A 73 0.89 2.40 9.16
N ARG A 74 0.34 2.46 10.38
CA ARG A 74 -0.14 1.25 11.06
C ARG A 74 -1.41 0.69 10.43
N ALA A 75 -2.31 1.56 9.99
CA ALA A 75 -3.49 1.14 9.24
C ALA A 75 -3.08 0.40 7.95
N ILE A 76 -2.12 0.94 7.18
CA ILE A 76 -1.58 0.29 5.99
C ILE A 76 -1.03 -1.11 6.33
N ARG A 77 -0.21 -1.22 7.37
CA ARG A 77 0.39 -2.50 7.80
C ARG A 77 -0.61 -3.48 8.39
N ALA A 78 -1.74 -3.00 8.92
CA ALA A 78 -2.79 -3.85 9.47
C ALA A 78 -3.70 -4.46 8.39
N LEU A 79 -3.84 -3.83 7.21
CA LEU A 79 -4.71 -4.33 6.13
C LEU A 79 -4.48 -5.82 5.79
N PRO A 80 -3.25 -6.33 5.63
CA PRO A 80 -3.03 -7.74 5.28
C PRO A 80 -3.49 -8.73 6.35
N THR A 81 -3.69 -8.31 7.61
CA THR A 81 -4.19 -9.19 8.66
C THR A 81 -5.63 -9.66 8.41
N TYR A 82 -6.34 -8.96 7.52
CA TYR A 82 -7.68 -9.32 7.07
C TYR A 82 -7.70 -10.23 5.85
N CYS A 83 -6.55 -10.54 5.26
CA CYS A 83 -6.45 -11.57 4.24
C CYS A 83 -6.71 -12.96 4.87
N PRO A 84 -7.38 -13.86 4.15
CA PRO A 84 -7.53 -15.23 4.59
C PRO A 84 -6.16 -15.94 4.63
N ALA A 85 -6.09 -17.05 5.33
CA ALA A 85 -4.89 -17.90 5.29
C ALA A 85 -4.70 -18.49 3.88
N ALA A 86 -3.44 -18.61 3.45
CA ALA A 86 -3.10 -19.27 2.19
C ALA A 86 -3.76 -20.68 2.12
N PRO A 87 -4.20 -21.13 0.96
CA PRO A 87 -3.93 -20.60 -0.39
C PRO A 87 -4.96 -19.59 -0.92
N GLN A 88 -5.89 -19.11 -0.12
CA GLN A 88 -6.94 -18.22 -0.59
C GLN A 88 -6.37 -16.82 -0.89
N PRO A 89 -6.79 -16.19 -2.01
CA PRO A 89 -6.35 -14.85 -2.34
C PRO A 89 -6.90 -13.82 -1.33
N CYS A 90 -6.13 -12.78 -1.10
CA CYS A 90 -6.59 -11.64 -0.33
C CYS A 90 -7.75 -10.92 -1.04
N SER A 91 -8.57 -10.18 -0.28
CA SER A 91 -9.71 -9.47 -0.87
C SER A 91 -9.24 -8.41 -1.88
N ALA A 92 -10.00 -8.24 -2.96
CA ALA A 92 -9.73 -7.22 -3.96
C ALA A 92 -9.68 -5.81 -3.35
N THR A 93 -10.47 -5.54 -2.31
CA THR A 93 -10.48 -4.25 -1.61
C THR A 93 -9.13 -3.94 -0.97
N ILE A 94 -8.49 -4.90 -0.31
CA ILE A 94 -7.16 -4.72 0.28
C ILE A 94 -6.13 -4.48 -0.81
N HIS A 95 -6.13 -5.34 -1.83
CA HIS A 95 -5.22 -5.23 -2.96
C HIS A 95 -5.31 -3.87 -3.65
N THR A 96 -6.52 -3.45 -4.07
CA THR A 96 -6.72 -2.17 -4.74
C THR A 96 -6.36 -0.97 -3.87
N THR A 97 -6.55 -1.07 -2.55
CA THR A 97 -6.12 -0.03 -1.61
C THR A 97 -4.60 0.12 -1.58
N LEU A 98 -3.87 -1.00 -1.50
CA LEU A 98 -2.40 -0.98 -1.46
C LEU A 98 -1.81 -0.49 -2.79
N VAL A 99 -2.35 -0.94 -3.92
CA VAL A 99 -1.96 -0.45 -5.25
C VAL A 99 -2.22 1.05 -5.39
N ALA A 100 -3.40 1.53 -4.96
CA ALA A 100 -3.71 2.96 -4.98
C ALA A 100 -2.73 3.83 -4.17
N LEU A 101 -2.20 3.31 -3.05
CA LEU A 101 -1.17 3.98 -2.26
C LEU A 101 0.18 4.01 -2.98
N ILE A 102 0.55 2.94 -3.68
CA ILE A 102 1.76 2.87 -4.51
C ILE A 102 1.66 3.86 -5.68
N ASP A 103 0.56 3.83 -6.42
CA ASP A 103 0.27 4.76 -7.52
C ASP A 103 0.29 6.23 -7.10
N ALA A 104 -0.22 6.52 -5.89
CA ALA A 104 -0.24 7.88 -5.36
C ALA A 104 1.18 8.42 -5.15
N TYR A 105 2.12 7.56 -4.74
CA TYR A 105 3.52 7.92 -4.62
C TYR A 105 4.15 8.26 -5.98
N GLU A 106 3.91 7.47 -7.01
CA GLU A 106 4.49 7.71 -8.33
C GLU A 106 4.04 9.03 -8.96
N ARG A 107 2.85 9.51 -8.57
CA ARG A 107 2.25 10.77 -9.09
C ARG A 107 2.64 12.02 -8.32
N SER A 108 3.24 11.90 -7.15
CA SER A 108 3.51 13.03 -6.25
C SER A 108 4.99 13.30 -6.08
N PRO A 109 5.41 14.56 -5.79
CA PRO A 109 6.76 14.83 -5.35
C PRO A 109 7.07 14.04 -4.08
N HIS A 110 8.21 13.37 -4.08
CA HIS A 110 8.60 12.45 -3.01
C HIS A 110 9.11 13.20 -1.77
N SER A 111 8.27 13.36 -0.77
CA SER A 111 8.72 13.76 0.57
C SER A 111 9.27 12.52 1.33
N PRO A 112 10.07 12.72 2.38
CA PRO A 112 10.49 11.62 3.26
C PRO A 112 9.32 10.82 3.84
N LEU A 113 8.18 11.46 4.09
CA LEU A 113 6.97 10.82 4.59
C LEU A 113 6.32 9.94 3.51
N ASP A 114 6.34 10.36 2.25
CA ASP A 114 5.81 9.58 1.13
C ASP A 114 6.64 8.31 0.92
N VAL A 115 7.96 8.40 1.07
CA VAL A 115 8.85 7.21 1.05
C VAL A 115 8.44 6.20 2.12
N LEU A 116 8.10 6.64 3.32
CA LEU A 116 7.67 5.75 4.41
C LEU A 116 6.28 5.14 4.13
N ARG A 117 5.34 5.90 3.56
CA ARG A 117 4.03 5.37 3.11
C ARG A 117 4.19 4.33 2.03
N LEU A 118 4.99 4.62 1.01
CA LEU A 118 5.28 3.67 -0.07
C LEU A 118 5.86 2.38 0.49
N ARG A 119 6.88 2.47 1.36
CA ARG A 119 7.48 1.29 1.97
C ARG A 119 6.44 0.45 2.72
N ALA A 120 5.57 1.10 3.52
CA ALA A 120 4.52 0.40 4.25
C ALA A 120 3.51 -0.28 3.29
N ALA A 121 3.14 0.37 2.18
CA ALA A 121 2.25 -0.22 1.18
C ALA A 121 2.90 -1.40 0.44
N VAL A 122 4.17 -1.27 0.05
CA VAL A 122 4.96 -2.34 -0.58
C VAL A 122 5.15 -3.53 0.37
N GLU A 123 5.51 -3.28 1.65
CA GLU A 123 5.59 -4.32 2.69
C GLU A 123 4.25 -5.06 2.83
N ALA A 124 3.16 -4.30 2.93
CA ALA A 124 1.81 -4.84 3.07
C ALA A 124 1.40 -5.67 1.85
N LEU A 125 1.66 -5.18 0.63
CA LEU A 125 1.36 -5.93 -0.59
C LEU A 125 2.16 -7.24 -0.65
N GLY A 126 3.44 -7.21 -0.29
CA GLY A 126 4.30 -8.41 -0.27
C GLY A 126 3.82 -9.50 0.69
N VAL A 127 3.12 -9.16 1.77
CA VAL A 127 2.62 -10.17 2.72
C VAL A 127 1.20 -10.65 2.44
N THR A 128 0.50 -10.06 1.48
CA THR A 128 -0.82 -10.55 1.05
C THR A 128 -0.74 -11.95 0.42
N ARG A 129 0.46 -12.34 -0.02
CA ARG A 129 0.74 -13.62 -0.70
C ARG A 129 -0.18 -13.92 -1.87
N ALA A 130 -0.76 -12.87 -2.46
CA ALA A 130 -1.56 -13.02 -3.66
C ALA A 130 -0.69 -13.54 -4.83
N GLY A 131 0.60 -13.13 -4.86
CA GLY A 131 1.63 -13.67 -5.73
C GLY A 131 1.28 -13.65 -7.21
N THR A 132 0.41 -12.73 -7.63
CA THR A 132 -0.04 -12.64 -9.01
C THR A 132 1.03 -11.99 -9.88
N SER A 133 1.01 -12.27 -11.19
CA SER A 133 1.85 -11.56 -12.17
C SER A 133 1.60 -10.04 -12.13
N SER A 134 0.37 -9.62 -11.79
CA SER A 134 0.02 -8.21 -11.59
C SER A 134 0.81 -7.57 -10.46
N ASP A 135 0.98 -8.26 -9.31
CA ASP A 135 1.72 -7.73 -8.17
C ASP A 135 3.21 -7.58 -8.51
N VAL A 136 3.78 -8.53 -9.26
CA VAL A 136 5.16 -8.43 -9.73
C VAL A 136 5.33 -7.27 -10.70
N ALA A 137 4.38 -7.08 -11.63
CA ALA A 137 4.41 -5.98 -12.58
C ALA A 137 4.30 -4.62 -11.88
N GLU A 138 3.48 -4.51 -10.84
CA GLU A 138 3.32 -3.32 -10.02
C GLU A 138 4.60 -2.95 -9.25
N LEU A 139 5.25 -3.93 -8.64
CA LEU A 139 6.41 -3.69 -7.79
C LEU A 139 7.73 -3.56 -8.55
N SER A 140 7.87 -4.21 -9.69
CA SER A 140 9.16 -4.28 -10.41
C SER A 140 9.73 -2.92 -10.83
N PRO A 141 8.95 -1.91 -11.28
CA PRO A 141 9.47 -0.58 -11.59
C PRO A 141 10.14 0.10 -10.39
N LEU A 142 9.62 -0.13 -9.19
CA LEU A 142 10.14 0.45 -7.94
C LEU A 142 11.52 -0.11 -7.52
N LEU A 143 12.03 -1.16 -8.18
CA LEU A 143 13.43 -1.56 -8.06
C LEU A 143 14.39 -0.48 -8.58
N GLY A 144 13.89 0.47 -9.38
CA GLY A 144 14.61 1.66 -9.87
C GLY A 144 14.48 2.90 -8.99
N ASP A 145 13.73 2.85 -7.89
CA ASP A 145 13.46 4.01 -7.03
C ASP A 145 14.76 4.66 -6.53
N PRO A 146 14.84 6.01 -6.44
CA PRO A 146 16.01 6.70 -5.91
C PRO A 146 16.32 6.32 -4.46
N SER A 147 15.30 6.01 -3.64
CA SER A 147 15.49 5.58 -2.25
C SER A 147 16.00 4.14 -2.18
N ARG A 148 17.18 3.94 -1.60
CA ARG A 148 17.72 2.61 -1.32
C ARG A 148 16.79 1.76 -0.44
N ASP A 149 16.08 2.43 0.47
CA ASP A 149 15.18 1.74 1.41
C ASP A 149 13.93 1.22 0.69
N VAL A 150 13.41 1.97 -0.28
CA VAL A 150 12.32 1.49 -1.16
C VAL A 150 12.82 0.27 -1.95
N ARG A 151 13.97 0.36 -2.62
CA ARG A 151 14.49 -0.75 -3.41
C ARG A 151 14.69 -2.03 -2.61
N ALA A 152 15.24 -1.91 -1.38
CA ALA A 152 15.40 -3.06 -0.49
C ALA A 152 14.05 -3.64 -0.06
N THR A 153 13.07 -2.79 0.25
CA THR A 153 11.71 -3.20 0.63
C THR A 153 11.02 -3.92 -0.52
N VAL A 154 11.14 -3.41 -1.75
CA VAL A 154 10.59 -4.04 -2.96
C VAL A 154 11.19 -5.43 -3.18
N ALA A 155 12.51 -5.57 -3.03
CA ALA A 155 13.15 -6.89 -3.15
C ALA A 155 12.60 -7.90 -2.12
N GLN A 156 12.33 -7.45 -0.88
CA GLN A 156 11.71 -8.28 0.14
C GLN A 156 10.26 -8.62 -0.17
N ALA A 157 9.49 -7.64 -0.67
CA ALA A 157 8.09 -7.86 -1.06
C ALA A 157 7.98 -8.88 -2.19
N LEU A 158 8.77 -8.72 -3.26
CA LEU A 158 8.83 -9.67 -4.38
C LEU A 158 9.22 -11.09 -3.92
N ARG A 159 10.16 -11.21 -2.98
CA ARG A 159 10.50 -12.49 -2.35
C ARG A 159 9.27 -13.12 -1.66
N ASN A 160 8.53 -12.32 -0.89
CA ASN A 160 7.40 -12.80 -0.11
C ASN A 160 6.21 -13.22 -0.98
N LEU A 161 6.04 -12.60 -2.16
CA LEU A 161 5.03 -12.99 -3.15
C LEU A 161 5.27 -14.38 -3.74
N CYS A 162 6.52 -14.86 -3.70
CA CYS A 162 6.85 -16.22 -4.16
C CYS A 162 6.49 -16.49 -5.63
N ASN A 163 6.61 -15.48 -6.49
CA ASN A 163 6.30 -15.59 -7.92
C ASN A 163 7.60 -15.59 -8.75
N ALA A 164 7.77 -16.61 -9.59
CA ALA A 164 8.96 -16.78 -10.42
C ALA A 164 9.20 -15.63 -11.40
N GLU A 165 8.17 -14.90 -11.82
CA GLU A 165 8.30 -13.74 -12.72
C GLU A 165 9.12 -12.60 -12.09
N ALA A 166 9.27 -12.57 -10.76
CA ALA A 166 10.11 -11.62 -10.05
C ALA A 166 11.62 -11.87 -10.25
N ILE A 167 12.04 -13.06 -10.71
CA ILE A 167 13.44 -13.44 -10.81
C ILE A 167 14.20 -12.54 -11.80
N GLU A 168 13.65 -12.29 -12.97
CA GLU A 168 14.35 -11.48 -13.99
C GLU A 168 14.48 -10.01 -13.59
N PRO A 169 13.44 -9.29 -13.08
CA PRO A 169 13.61 -7.93 -12.60
C PRO A 169 14.62 -7.82 -11.45
N LEU A 170 14.58 -8.76 -10.49
CA LEU A 170 15.54 -8.78 -9.37
C LEU A 170 16.98 -9.02 -9.85
N ARG A 171 17.18 -9.92 -10.82
CA ARG A 171 18.49 -10.20 -11.41
C ARG A 171 19.04 -9.00 -12.19
N ALA A 172 18.20 -8.37 -13.01
CA ALA A 172 18.57 -7.16 -13.75
C ALA A 172 18.99 -6.04 -12.80
N ARG A 173 18.24 -5.82 -11.72
CA ARG A 173 18.61 -4.83 -10.72
C ARG A 173 19.91 -5.15 -10.01
N LEU A 174 20.15 -6.40 -9.61
CA LEU A 174 21.36 -6.83 -8.91
C LEU A 174 22.63 -6.56 -9.73
N GLN A 175 22.57 -6.61 -11.06
CA GLN A 175 23.71 -6.35 -11.93
C GLN A 175 24.20 -4.90 -11.86
N ILE A 176 23.32 -3.95 -11.60
CA ILE A 176 23.62 -2.50 -11.60
C ILE A 176 23.58 -1.86 -10.22
N GLU A 177 23.08 -2.55 -9.19
CA GLU A 177 22.97 -2.03 -7.84
C GLU A 177 24.35 -1.93 -7.17
N GLN A 178 24.62 -0.78 -6.57
CA GLN A 178 25.89 -0.52 -5.89
C GLN A 178 25.77 -0.45 -4.36
N VAL A 179 24.55 -0.26 -3.84
CA VAL A 179 24.33 -0.18 -2.41
C VAL A 179 24.31 -1.59 -1.80
N GLU A 180 25.26 -1.88 -0.91
CA GLU A 180 25.45 -3.21 -0.34
C GLU A 180 24.20 -3.75 0.36
N GLN A 181 23.49 -2.92 1.12
CA GLN A 181 22.23 -3.30 1.77
C GLN A 181 21.19 -3.79 0.76
N VAL A 182 21.05 -3.10 -0.38
CA VAL A 182 20.10 -3.47 -1.43
C VAL A 182 20.56 -4.74 -2.14
N ARG A 183 21.87 -4.85 -2.44
CA ARG A 183 22.46 -6.07 -3.03
C ARG A 183 22.19 -7.30 -2.17
N ALA A 184 22.35 -7.16 -0.84
CA ALA A 184 22.04 -8.24 0.09
C ALA A 184 20.56 -8.64 0.04
N ALA A 185 19.64 -7.67 0.01
CA ALA A 185 18.19 -7.92 -0.11
C ALA A 185 17.84 -8.62 -1.43
N LEU A 186 18.39 -8.15 -2.57
CA LEU A 186 18.19 -8.76 -3.88
C LEU A 186 18.73 -10.20 -3.94
N THR A 187 19.92 -10.43 -3.38
CA THR A 187 20.54 -11.76 -3.34
C THR A 187 19.71 -12.74 -2.50
N ALA A 188 19.21 -12.28 -1.34
CA ALA A 188 18.33 -13.08 -0.49
C ALA A 188 17.01 -13.40 -1.22
N ALA A 189 16.41 -12.41 -1.89
CA ALA A 189 15.18 -12.60 -2.65
C ALA A 189 15.37 -13.65 -3.77
N LEU A 190 16.43 -13.54 -4.56
CA LEU A 190 16.73 -14.49 -5.64
C LEU A 190 17.02 -15.91 -5.14
N ARG A 191 17.64 -16.04 -3.96
CA ARG A 191 17.88 -17.34 -3.33
C ARG A 191 16.56 -17.98 -2.90
N ASP A 192 15.71 -17.23 -2.22
CA ASP A 192 14.50 -17.74 -1.60
C ASP A 192 13.41 -18.04 -2.64
N LEU A 193 13.31 -17.24 -3.72
CA LEU A 193 12.41 -17.51 -4.85
C LEU A 193 12.66 -18.83 -5.58
N ARG A 194 13.90 -19.34 -5.54
CA ARG A 194 14.23 -20.67 -6.10
C ARG A 194 13.66 -21.83 -5.28
N GLN A 195 13.24 -21.56 -4.06
CA GLN A 195 12.69 -22.55 -3.14
C GLN A 195 11.16 -22.45 -3.03
N CYS A 196 10.55 -21.49 -3.73
CA CYS A 196 9.12 -21.35 -3.81
C CYS A 196 8.50 -22.54 -4.55
N PRO A 197 7.34 -23.07 -4.07
CA PRO A 197 6.68 -24.23 -4.69
C PRO A 197 6.15 -23.92 -6.10
#